data_0fa4fe676dd355133b7a82f3c494fa40
#
_entry.id   0fa4fe676dd355133b7a82f3c494fa40
#
_cell.length_a   1.000
_cell.length_b   1.000
_cell.length_c   1.000
_cell.angle_alpha   90.00
_cell.angle_beta   90.00
_cell.angle_gamma   90.00
#
_symmetry.space_group_name_H-M   'P 1'
#
loop_
_entity.id
_entity.type
_entity.pdbx_description
1 polymer ?
#
loop_
_entity_poly.entity_id
_entity_poly.type
_entity_poly.pdbx_seq_one_letter_code
_entity_poly.pdbx_strand_id
1 'polypeptide(L)'
;MKLNDILSNNFQAAEWEAKGYELPKYDIAAVAKKTHDEPTWVHFGAGNIFRAFPAAILNDALNTGKYDRGVIVAESFDYEIIDKVYRPYNNLSLLVSLQSNGTIEKKVIASITESIKADKQFADDWARLVQIFQAPTLQMVTFTITEKGYSYNDADLARGLDAVFAMGKLTALLYERYKAGKLPLTLQSTDNCSHNGDHVKAGVKAYAERWVKDGIVEAGFLDYINDSSKITYPWSMIDKITPRPHEKVQAMLAEDGFEDNNTIITEKHTFTAPFVNAEEVQYLVCEDTYTNGRPPLELGGALYTSRKTVDEVETMKVTTCLNPLHTAMSIYGCMLDYTLISAEMADEDLRAFIQKIGYIEAMPVVTDPGVLNPYEFIGTVINKRLPNPFMPDAPQRIATDTSQKLSIRFGETIKKYIDRGLDKSNLVLIPLVLAGYARYLKALDDNLKPFEPSSDPLLAELQAIVAPLEVGKADQDYSCLKNLYSRKDVFGLDLYEAGFGEQIEGMVKELFAGKGAVRATLHKYVAAR
;
A
#
# COMPACT_ATOMS: atom_id res chain seq x y z
N MET A 1 -7.26 -0.02 -31.95
CA MET A 1 -7.00 -1.21 -31.09
C MET A 1 -7.91 -1.15 -29.89
N LYS A 2 -8.70 -2.23 -29.66
CA LYS A 2 -9.61 -2.34 -28.50
C LYS A 2 -9.29 -3.65 -27.75
N LEU A 3 -9.49 -3.65 -26.43
CA LEU A 3 -9.26 -4.85 -25.62
C LEU A 3 -10.04 -6.06 -26.15
N ASN A 4 -11.29 -5.86 -26.57
CA ASN A 4 -12.12 -6.93 -27.10
C ASN A 4 -11.63 -7.52 -28.42
N ASP A 5 -10.80 -6.80 -29.19
CA ASP A 5 -10.22 -7.33 -30.44
C ASP A 5 -9.35 -8.56 -30.16
N ILE A 6 -8.74 -8.65 -28.96
CA ILE A 6 -7.87 -9.76 -28.54
C ILE A 6 -8.60 -11.10 -28.53
N LEU A 7 -9.91 -11.09 -28.29
CA LEU A 7 -10.74 -12.29 -28.25
C LEU A 7 -11.35 -12.65 -29.63
N SER A 8 -11.08 -11.86 -30.65
CA SER A 8 -11.61 -12.08 -32.00
C SER A 8 -10.79 -13.10 -32.76
N ASN A 9 -11.46 -13.87 -33.64
CA ASN A 9 -10.79 -14.85 -34.52
C ASN A 9 -9.82 -14.20 -35.54
N ASN A 10 -9.94 -12.91 -35.78
CA ASN A 10 -9.13 -12.15 -36.72
C ASN A 10 -8.12 -11.22 -36.00
N PHE A 11 -7.80 -11.50 -34.74
CA PHE A 11 -6.87 -10.70 -33.94
C PHE A 11 -5.47 -10.65 -34.60
N GLN A 12 -4.94 -9.44 -34.71
CA GLN A 12 -3.63 -9.17 -35.30
C GLN A 12 -2.60 -8.87 -34.20
N ALA A 13 -2.08 -9.92 -33.57
CA ALA A 13 -1.12 -9.80 -32.45
C ALA A 13 0.10 -8.94 -32.83
N ALA A 14 0.62 -9.10 -34.05
CA ALA A 14 1.79 -8.37 -34.53
C ALA A 14 1.61 -6.85 -34.54
N GLU A 15 0.38 -6.34 -34.70
CA GLU A 15 0.10 -4.89 -34.62
C GLU A 15 0.30 -4.37 -33.17
N TRP A 16 -0.16 -5.11 -32.19
CA TRP A 16 -0.02 -4.78 -30.77
C TRP A 16 1.43 -4.89 -30.32
N GLU A 17 2.09 -5.97 -30.67
CA GLU A 17 3.49 -6.24 -30.33
C GLU A 17 4.43 -5.18 -30.94
N ALA A 18 4.18 -4.75 -32.19
CA ALA A 18 4.94 -3.69 -32.85
C ALA A 18 4.85 -2.34 -32.13
N LYS A 19 3.79 -2.12 -31.35
CA LYS A 19 3.59 -0.92 -30.50
C LYS A 19 4.01 -1.15 -29.05
N GLY A 20 4.66 -2.29 -28.75
CA GLY A 20 5.20 -2.62 -27.43
C GLY A 20 4.15 -3.08 -26.41
N TYR A 21 3.02 -3.64 -26.86
CA TYR A 21 2.06 -4.29 -25.98
C TYR A 21 2.45 -5.73 -25.72
N GLU A 22 2.59 -6.11 -24.46
CA GLU A 22 2.77 -7.50 -24.06
C GLU A 22 1.41 -8.18 -23.98
N LEU A 23 1.25 -9.27 -24.75
CA LEU A 23 0.02 -10.04 -24.85
C LEU A 23 0.07 -11.31 -24.00
N PRO A 24 -1.09 -11.82 -23.52
CA PRO A 24 -1.18 -13.12 -22.86
C PRO A 24 -0.66 -14.25 -23.75
N LYS A 25 0.12 -15.16 -23.16
CA LYS A 25 0.74 -16.31 -23.85
C LYS A 25 -0.01 -17.63 -23.63
N TYR A 26 -1.24 -17.56 -23.15
CA TYR A 26 -2.10 -18.71 -22.85
C TYR A 26 -3.45 -18.58 -23.56
N ASP A 27 -4.17 -19.68 -23.67
CA ASP A 27 -5.54 -19.69 -24.19
C ASP A 27 -6.50 -19.10 -23.15
N ILE A 28 -6.92 -17.86 -23.39
CA ILE A 28 -7.79 -17.08 -22.48
C ILE A 28 -9.14 -17.80 -22.30
N ALA A 29 -9.71 -18.35 -23.37
CA ALA A 29 -11.01 -19.00 -23.31
C ALA A 29 -10.94 -20.33 -22.55
N ALA A 30 -9.87 -21.11 -22.72
CA ALA A 30 -9.65 -22.34 -21.98
C ALA A 30 -9.45 -22.08 -20.48
N VAL A 31 -8.67 -21.06 -20.12
CA VAL A 31 -8.47 -20.63 -18.73
C VAL A 31 -9.79 -20.16 -18.12
N ALA A 32 -10.57 -19.34 -18.83
CA ALA A 32 -11.86 -18.85 -18.35
C ALA A 32 -12.84 -20.01 -18.10
N LYS A 33 -12.96 -20.93 -19.06
CA LYS A 33 -13.83 -22.11 -18.93
C LYS A 33 -13.41 -22.96 -17.71
N LYS A 34 -12.14 -23.27 -17.58
CA LYS A 34 -11.65 -24.10 -16.48
C LYS A 34 -11.82 -23.44 -15.13
N THR A 35 -11.65 -22.11 -15.05
CA THR A 35 -11.90 -21.35 -13.82
C THR A 35 -13.38 -21.35 -13.44
N HIS A 36 -14.27 -21.25 -14.43
CA HIS A 36 -15.70 -21.33 -14.20
C HIS A 36 -16.11 -22.69 -13.62
N ASP A 37 -15.60 -23.78 -14.19
CA ASP A 37 -15.92 -25.15 -13.79
C ASP A 37 -15.25 -25.53 -12.44
N GLU A 38 -14.02 -25.05 -12.21
CA GLU A 38 -13.18 -25.37 -11.04
C GLU A 38 -12.57 -24.10 -10.43
N PRO A 39 -13.37 -23.23 -9.78
CA PRO A 39 -12.87 -21.99 -9.20
C PRO A 39 -11.87 -22.27 -8.07
N THR A 40 -10.73 -21.55 -8.09
CA THR A 40 -9.66 -21.69 -7.08
C THR A 40 -9.44 -20.41 -6.28
N TRP A 41 -9.76 -19.26 -6.84
CA TRP A 41 -9.46 -17.95 -6.24
C TRP A 41 -10.57 -16.94 -6.53
N VAL A 42 -11.11 -16.34 -5.44
CA VAL A 42 -11.99 -15.17 -5.50
C VAL A 42 -11.24 -13.98 -4.87
N HIS A 43 -11.33 -12.81 -5.51
CA HIS A 43 -10.79 -11.57 -4.97
C HIS A 43 -11.90 -10.56 -4.71
N PHE A 44 -11.97 -10.02 -3.49
CA PHE A 44 -12.89 -8.94 -3.13
C PHE A 44 -12.22 -7.58 -3.28
N GLY A 45 -12.85 -6.69 -4.06
CA GLY A 45 -12.35 -5.36 -4.40
C GLY A 45 -11.89 -5.28 -5.86
N ALA A 46 -12.74 -4.69 -6.72
CA ALA A 46 -12.51 -4.59 -8.15
C ALA A 46 -11.72 -3.32 -8.55
N GLY A 47 -10.98 -2.72 -7.61
CA GLY A 47 -10.26 -1.47 -7.81
C GLY A 47 -9.01 -1.57 -8.69
N ASN A 48 -8.35 -0.43 -8.90
CA ASN A 48 -7.15 -0.34 -9.73
C ASN A 48 -6.02 -1.23 -9.21
N ILE A 49 -5.81 -1.28 -7.89
CA ILE A 49 -4.72 -2.08 -7.29
C ILE A 49 -4.85 -3.56 -7.59
N PHE A 50 -6.07 -4.12 -7.59
CA PHE A 50 -6.28 -5.53 -7.90
C PHE A 50 -5.83 -5.86 -9.33
N ARG A 51 -6.28 -5.08 -10.32
CA ARG A 51 -5.94 -5.30 -11.74
C ARG A 51 -4.45 -5.14 -12.01
N ALA A 52 -3.84 -4.13 -11.36
CA ALA A 52 -2.44 -3.78 -11.58
C ALA A 52 -1.44 -4.67 -10.83
N PHE A 53 -1.87 -5.43 -9.82
CA PHE A 53 -0.96 -6.13 -8.94
C PHE A 53 -1.34 -7.61 -8.74
N PRO A 54 -2.31 -8.05 -7.93
CA PRO A 54 -2.60 -9.47 -7.78
C PRO A 54 -2.98 -10.16 -9.10
N ALA A 55 -3.83 -9.53 -9.92
CA ALA A 55 -4.22 -10.09 -11.21
C ALA A 55 -3.06 -10.10 -12.21
N ALA A 56 -2.19 -9.09 -12.19
CA ALA A 56 -1.00 -9.05 -13.04
C ALA A 56 0.00 -10.16 -12.68
N ILE A 57 0.23 -10.40 -11.38
CA ILE A 57 1.06 -11.52 -10.91
C ILE A 57 0.50 -12.87 -11.40
N LEU A 58 -0.82 -13.07 -11.31
CA LEU A 58 -1.44 -14.27 -11.83
C LEU A 58 -1.31 -14.38 -13.36
N ASN A 59 -1.44 -13.26 -14.08
CA ASN A 59 -1.25 -13.22 -15.53
C ASN A 59 0.16 -13.70 -15.92
N ASP A 60 1.18 -13.26 -15.18
CA ASP A 60 2.55 -13.70 -15.38
C ASP A 60 2.73 -15.18 -15.02
N ALA A 61 2.09 -15.67 -13.98
CA ALA A 61 2.08 -17.10 -13.63
C ALA A 61 1.44 -17.95 -14.74
N LEU A 62 0.31 -17.51 -15.30
CA LEU A 62 -0.36 -18.17 -16.43
C LEU A 62 0.52 -18.19 -17.69
N ASN A 63 1.25 -17.10 -17.96
CA ASN A 63 2.19 -16.99 -19.09
C ASN A 63 3.32 -18.03 -19.04
N THR A 64 3.60 -18.63 -17.88
CA THR A 64 4.58 -19.72 -17.74
C THR A 64 4.08 -21.05 -18.31
N GLY A 65 2.76 -21.20 -18.53
CA GLY A 65 2.12 -22.45 -18.93
C GLY A 65 2.05 -23.52 -17.82
N LYS A 66 2.46 -23.19 -16.59
CA LYS A 66 2.47 -24.11 -15.44
C LYS A 66 1.19 -24.04 -14.58
N TYR A 67 0.31 -23.12 -14.90
CA TYR A 67 -0.98 -22.93 -14.23
C TYR A 67 -2.03 -22.58 -15.28
N ASP A 68 -3.30 -22.92 -15.01
CA ASP A 68 -4.35 -22.88 -16.02
C ASP A 68 -5.73 -22.42 -15.49
N ARG A 69 -5.75 -21.73 -14.34
CA ARG A 69 -6.95 -21.11 -13.77
C ARG A 69 -6.73 -19.63 -13.50
N GLY A 70 -7.74 -18.84 -13.82
CA GLY A 70 -7.75 -17.40 -13.53
C GLY A 70 -8.27 -17.07 -12.13
N VAL A 71 -8.59 -15.80 -11.95
CA VAL A 71 -9.20 -15.27 -10.73
C VAL A 71 -10.59 -14.72 -11.03
N ILE A 72 -11.50 -14.87 -10.06
CA ILE A 72 -12.85 -14.31 -10.09
C ILE A 72 -12.84 -13.07 -9.20
N VAL A 73 -13.24 -11.91 -9.73
CA VAL A 73 -13.33 -10.68 -8.93
C VAL A 73 -14.76 -10.46 -8.44
N ALA A 74 -14.88 -10.09 -7.17
CA ALA A 74 -16.13 -9.79 -6.50
C ALA A 74 -16.09 -8.36 -5.94
N GLU A 75 -17.02 -7.48 -6.38
CA GLU A 75 -17.09 -6.11 -5.87
C GLU A 75 -18.23 -5.99 -4.86
N SER A 76 -17.92 -5.49 -3.66
CA SER A 76 -18.87 -5.44 -2.54
C SER A 76 -19.36 -4.03 -2.19
N PHE A 77 -18.83 -2.99 -2.83
CA PHE A 77 -19.10 -1.59 -2.50
C PHE A 77 -19.50 -0.74 -3.71
N ASP A 78 -18.64 -0.71 -4.74
CA ASP A 78 -18.84 0.11 -5.95
C ASP A 78 -19.15 -0.78 -7.17
N TYR A 79 -20.40 -1.21 -7.23
CA TYR A 79 -20.87 -2.18 -8.24
C TYR A 79 -20.77 -1.66 -9.68
N GLU A 80 -20.77 -0.33 -9.87
CA GLU A 80 -20.62 0.26 -11.22
C GLU A 80 -19.29 -0.11 -11.89
N ILE A 81 -18.26 -0.38 -11.11
CA ILE A 81 -16.97 -0.82 -11.64
C ILE A 81 -17.14 -2.10 -12.46
N ILE A 82 -17.96 -3.05 -11.99
CA ILE A 82 -18.25 -4.30 -12.72
C ILE A 82 -18.90 -4.00 -14.05
N ASP A 83 -19.92 -3.13 -14.06
CA ASP A 83 -20.71 -2.82 -15.26
C ASP A 83 -19.96 -1.92 -16.25
N LYS A 84 -19.06 -1.05 -15.78
CA LYS A 84 -18.40 -0.04 -16.61
C LYS A 84 -16.94 -0.39 -17.01
N VAL A 85 -16.27 -1.25 -16.22
CA VAL A 85 -14.81 -1.49 -16.38
C VAL A 85 -14.47 -2.96 -16.65
N TYR A 86 -15.30 -3.90 -16.20
CA TYR A 86 -15.01 -5.33 -16.40
C TYR A 86 -15.85 -5.95 -17.51
N ARG A 87 -17.15 -5.96 -17.36
CA ARG A 87 -18.08 -6.65 -18.31
C ARG A 87 -17.98 -6.11 -19.75
N PRO A 88 -17.90 -4.78 -19.99
CA PRO A 88 -17.80 -4.26 -21.36
C PRO A 88 -16.53 -4.68 -22.08
N TYR A 89 -15.48 -5.04 -21.35
CA TYR A 89 -14.17 -5.42 -21.86
C TYR A 89 -13.87 -6.91 -21.68
N ASN A 90 -14.89 -7.76 -21.45
CA ASN A 90 -14.73 -9.20 -21.19
C ASN A 90 -13.70 -9.49 -20.09
N ASN A 91 -13.68 -8.67 -19.02
CA ASN A 91 -12.74 -8.70 -17.90
C ASN A 91 -11.26 -8.45 -18.27
N LEU A 92 -10.96 -8.11 -19.52
CA LEU A 92 -9.62 -7.69 -19.93
C LEU A 92 -9.29 -6.30 -19.37
N SER A 93 -8.03 -6.06 -19.12
CA SER A 93 -7.52 -4.75 -18.68
C SER A 93 -6.13 -4.52 -19.28
N LEU A 94 -5.75 -3.25 -19.46
CA LEU A 94 -4.39 -2.89 -19.84
C LEU A 94 -3.65 -2.36 -18.61
N LEU A 95 -2.59 -3.06 -18.19
CA LEU A 95 -1.64 -2.52 -17.20
C LEU A 95 -0.64 -1.62 -17.91
N VAL A 96 -0.52 -0.39 -17.44
CA VAL A 96 0.48 0.59 -17.88
C VAL A 96 1.46 0.81 -16.73
N SER A 97 2.65 0.21 -16.85
CA SER A 97 3.73 0.37 -15.89
C SER A 97 4.50 1.66 -16.17
N LEU A 98 4.49 2.57 -15.19
CA LEU A 98 5.06 3.91 -15.27
C LEU A 98 6.52 3.84 -14.83
N GLN A 99 7.44 4.01 -15.78
CA GLN A 99 8.86 3.86 -15.54
C GLN A 99 9.50 5.15 -15.00
N SER A 100 10.50 5.01 -14.15
CA SER A 100 11.22 6.13 -13.56
C SER A 100 11.95 7.02 -14.58
N ASN A 101 12.25 6.49 -15.76
CA ASN A 101 12.83 7.24 -16.89
C ASN A 101 11.81 8.03 -17.73
N GLY A 102 10.52 8.01 -17.34
CA GLY A 102 9.43 8.70 -18.03
C GLY A 102 8.82 7.93 -19.21
N THR A 103 9.22 6.70 -19.46
CA THR A 103 8.58 5.78 -20.44
C THR A 103 7.46 4.97 -19.79
N ILE A 104 6.68 4.26 -20.61
CA ILE A 104 5.63 3.33 -20.15
C ILE A 104 5.84 1.95 -20.75
N GLU A 105 5.49 0.90 -20.00
CA GLU A 105 5.33 -0.45 -20.49
C GLU A 105 3.85 -0.83 -20.47
N LYS A 106 3.41 -1.61 -21.43
CA LYS A 106 1.99 -1.91 -21.66
C LYS A 106 1.79 -3.42 -21.70
N LYS A 107 1.02 -3.94 -20.74
CA LYS A 107 0.75 -5.38 -20.60
C LYS A 107 -0.76 -5.63 -20.54
N VAL A 108 -1.26 -6.52 -21.41
CA VAL A 108 -2.66 -6.95 -21.34
C VAL A 108 -2.82 -7.97 -20.22
N ILE A 109 -3.77 -7.70 -19.33
CA ILE A 109 -4.16 -8.59 -18.23
C ILE A 109 -5.45 -9.31 -18.61
N ALA A 110 -5.37 -10.64 -18.74
CA ALA A 110 -6.48 -11.52 -19.08
C ALA A 110 -6.71 -12.63 -18.03
N SER A 111 -6.04 -12.53 -16.88
CA SER A 111 -6.15 -13.50 -15.77
C SER A 111 -7.48 -13.41 -15.02
N ILE A 112 -8.25 -12.32 -15.18
CA ILE A 112 -9.56 -12.13 -14.55
C ILE A 112 -10.61 -12.75 -15.46
N THR A 113 -11.26 -13.81 -15.01
CA THR A 113 -12.15 -14.61 -15.86
C THR A 113 -13.63 -14.36 -15.62
N GLU A 114 -14.02 -13.97 -14.41
CA GLU A 114 -15.38 -13.59 -14.05
C GLU A 114 -15.37 -12.33 -13.19
N SER A 115 -16.43 -11.51 -13.29
CA SER A 115 -16.63 -10.33 -12.46
C SER A 115 -18.06 -10.31 -11.92
N ILE A 116 -18.18 -10.18 -10.60
CA ILE A 116 -19.40 -10.44 -9.83
C ILE A 116 -19.69 -9.26 -8.91
N LYS A 117 -20.96 -8.84 -8.85
CA LYS A 117 -21.44 -7.90 -7.84
C LYS A 117 -21.79 -8.65 -6.57
N ALA A 118 -20.97 -8.51 -5.53
CA ALA A 118 -21.11 -9.27 -4.27
C ALA A 118 -22.18 -8.66 -3.36
N ASP A 119 -23.42 -8.80 -3.76
CA ASP A 119 -24.58 -8.37 -2.97
C ASP A 119 -25.83 -9.17 -3.34
N LYS A 120 -26.67 -9.47 -2.34
CA LYS A 120 -27.92 -10.24 -2.52
C LYS A 120 -28.97 -9.54 -3.41
N GLN A 121 -28.88 -8.21 -3.58
CA GLN A 121 -29.75 -7.48 -4.51
C GLN A 121 -29.50 -7.90 -5.98
N PHE A 122 -28.35 -8.49 -6.29
CA PHE A 122 -27.98 -9.05 -7.59
C PHE A 122 -28.07 -10.58 -7.53
N ALA A 123 -29.28 -11.11 -7.66
CA ALA A 123 -29.60 -12.50 -7.34
C ALA A 123 -28.73 -13.52 -8.08
N ASP A 124 -28.49 -13.33 -9.38
CA ASP A 124 -27.70 -14.25 -10.20
C ASP A 124 -26.21 -14.21 -9.80
N ASP A 125 -25.66 -13.02 -9.59
CA ASP A 125 -24.28 -12.81 -9.14
C ASP A 125 -24.07 -13.41 -7.74
N TRP A 126 -25.02 -13.21 -6.82
CA TRP A 126 -24.94 -13.81 -5.48
C TRP A 126 -25.05 -15.33 -5.51
N ALA A 127 -25.95 -15.89 -6.32
CA ALA A 127 -26.07 -17.34 -6.49
C ALA A 127 -24.78 -17.94 -7.03
N ARG A 128 -24.11 -17.26 -7.96
CA ARG A 128 -22.80 -17.68 -8.46
C ARG A 128 -21.73 -17.67 -7.37
N LEU A 129 -21.66 -16.64 -6.53
CA LEU A 129 -20.76 -16.60 -5.38
C LEU A 129 -21.01 -17.75 -4.40
N VAL A 130 -22.27 -18.03 -4.08
CA VAL A 130 -22.63 -19.18 -3.23
C VAL A 130 -22.12 -20.48 -3.84
N GLN A 131 -22.36 -20.71 -5.13
CA GLN A 131 -21.85 -21.89 -5.84
C GLN A 131 -20.32 -22.00 -5.74
N ILE A 132 -19.61 -20.90 -5.94
CA ILE A 132 -18.15 -20.86 -5.84
C ILE A 132 -17.68 -21.21 -4.42
N PHE A 133 -18.32 -20.62 -3.39
CA PHE A 133 -17.95 -20.91 -2.01
C PHE A 133 -18.28 -22.34 -1.58
N GLN A 134 -19.25 -22.98 -2.20
CA GLN A 134 -19.58 -24.39 -1.97
C GLN A 134 -18.64 -25.35 -2.73
N ALA A 135 -17.86 -24.84 -3.71
CA ALA A 135 -16.95 -25.68 -4.50
C ALA A 135 -15.73 -26.13 -3.67
N PRO A 136 -15.42 -27.45 -3.65
CA PRO A 136 -14.23 -27.97 -2.97
C PRO A 136 -12.91 -27.42 -3.53
N THR A 137 -12.92 -27.01 -4.80
CA THR A 137 -11.75 -26.49 -5.52
C THR A 137 -11.32 -25.09 -5.07
N LEU A 138 -12.21 -24.31 -4.41
CA LEU A 138 -11.88 -22.98 -3.92
C LEU A 138 -10.80 -23.06 -2.84
N GLN A 139 -9.67 -22.44 -3.10
CA GLN A 139 -8.46 -22.48 -2.27
C GLN A 139 -8.29 -21.25 -1.41
N MET A 140 -8.52 -20.06 -1.99
CA MET A 140 -8.33 -18.81 -1.28
C MET A 140 -9.30 -17.72 -1.69
N VAL A 141 -9.55 -16.81 -0.76
CA VAL A 141 -10.21 -15.51 -0.99
C VAL A 141 -9.23 -14.42 -0.57
N THR A 142 -9.05 -13.43 -1.44
CA THR A 142 -8.17 -12.28 -1.14
C THR A 142 -8.92 -10.96 -1.19
N PHE A 143 -8.33 -9.89 -0.61
CA PHE A 143 -9.01 -8.62 -0.42
C PHE A 143 -8.11 -7.43 -0.77
N THR A 144 -8.67 -6.46 -1.50
CA THR A 144 -8.18 -5.08 -1.60
C THR A 144 -9.37 -4.14 -1.40
N ILE A 145 -9.83 -4.01 -0.16
CA ILE A 145 -11.04 -3.28 0.22
C ILE A 145 -10.76 -2.09 1.12
N THR A 146 -9.48 -1.77 1.33
CA THR A 146 -8.96 -0.78 2.26
C THR A 146 -9.25 -1.12 3.72
N GLU A 147 -8.55 -0.49 4.67
CA GLU A 147 -8.74 -0.73 6.10
C GLU A 147 -10.21 -0.54 6.56
N LYS A 148 -10.92 0.43 5.95
CA LYS A 148 -12.34 0.67 6.25
C LYS A 148 -13.25 -0.49 5.85
N GLY A 149 -12.88 -1.28 4.86
CA GLY A 149 -13.64 -2.44 4.40
C GLY A 149 -13.71 -3.58 5.42
N TYR A 150 -12.80 -3.62 6.39
CA TYR A 150 -12.81 -4.60 7.48
C TYR A 150 -13.68 -4.19 8.68
N SER A 151 -14.26 -2.99 8.65
CA SER A 151 -15.10 -2.48 9.74
C SER A 151 -16.43 -3.21 9.84
N TYR A 152 -17.00 -3.20 11.05
CA TYR A 152 -18.33 -3.69 11.37
C TYR A 152 -18.97 -2.81 12.45
N ASN A 153 -20.28 -2.87 12.59
CA ASN A 153 -20.99 -2.19 13.65
C ASN A 153 -22.21 -3.00 14.12
N ASP A 154 -22.77 -2.65 15.28
CA ASP A 154 -23.88 -3.40 15.88
C ASP A 154 -25.12 -3.46 14.97
N ALA A 155 -25.39 -2.41 14.20
CA ALA A 155 -26.53 -2.36 13.30
C ALA A 155 -26.40 -3.37 12.16
N ASP A 156 -25.20 -3.51 11.58
CA ASP A 156 -24.97 -4.47 10.51
C ASP A 156 -24.83 -5.91 11.04
N LEU A 157 -24.19 -6.09 12.19
CA LEU A 157 -24.14 -7.39 12.88
C LEU A 157 -25.55 -7.95 13.15
N ALA A 158 -26.48 -7.09 13.56
CA ALA A 158 -27.88 -7.48 13.85
C ALA A 158 -28.71 -7.85 12.61
N ARG A 159 -28.24 -7.54 11.38
CA ARG A 159 -28.90 -7.95 10.14
C ARG A 159 -28.78 -9.44 9.84
N GLY A 160 -27.93 -10.15 10.57
CA GLY A 160 -27.70 -11.57 10.34
C GLY A 160 -27.13 -11.84 8.93
N LEU A 161 -27.65 -12.87 8.28
CA LEU A 161 -27.22 -13.27 6.94
C LEU A 161 -27.49 -12.21 5.84
N ASP A 162 -28.23 -11.14 6.16
CA ASP A 162 -28.50 -10.02 5.26
C ASP A 162 -27.60 -8.80 5.55
N ALA A 163 -26.47 -9.02 6.20
CA ALA A 163 -25.44 -8.02 6.42
C ALA A 163 -24.98 -7.40 5.10
N VAL A 164 -24.70 -6.08 5.12
CA VAL A 164 -24.36 -5.31 3.92
C VAL A 164 -22.91 -4.91 3.83
N PHE A 165 -22.17 -4.97 4.96
CA PHE A 165 -20.73 -4.72 4.95
C PHE A 165 -19.96 -5.90 4.38
N ALA A 166 -18.78 -5.63 3.83
CA ALA A 166 -17.96 -6.65 3.16
C ALA A 166 -17.70 -7.88 4.05
N MET A 167 -17.35 -7.67 5.33
CA MET A 167 -17.09 -8.77 6.27
C MET A 167 -18.35 -9.57 6.59
N GLY A 168 -19.50 -8.94 6.65
CA GLY A 168 -20.78 -9.64 6.84
C GLY A 168 -21.16 -10.49 5.64
N LYS A 169 -21.04 -9.95 4.43
CA LYS A 169 -21.24 -10.70 3.17
C LYS A 169 -20.31 -11.89 3.05
N LEU A 170 -19.00 -11.68 3.36
CA LEU A 170 -18.02 -12.76 3.41
C LEU A 170 -18.42 -13.83 4.42
N THR A 171 -18.84 -13.44 5.62
CA THR A 171 -19.25 -14.40 6.67
C THR A 171 -20.48 -15.20 6.27
N ALA A 172 -21.45 -14.57 5.57
CA ALA A 172 -22.59 -15.28 5.01
C ALA A 172 -22.18 -16.34 3.97
N LEU A 173 -21.23 -16.01 3.09
CA LEU A 173 -20.67 -16.96 2.12
C LEU A 173 -19.85 -18.08 2.81
N LEU A 174 -19.12 -17.77 3.86
CA LEU A 174 -18.45 -18.80 4.69
C LEU A 174 -19.45 -19.73 5.38
N TYR A 175 -20.60 -19.24 5.77
CA TYR A 175 -21.66 -20.11 6.30
C TYR A 175 -22.21 -21.05 5.23
N GLU A 176 -22.34 -20.62 3.96
CA GLU A 176 -22.65 -21.54 2.85
C GLU A 176 -21.57 -22.60 2.65
N ARG A 177 -20.30 -22.23 2.76
CA ARG A 177 -19.18 -23.19 2.71
C ARG A 177 -19.17 -24.16 3.88
N TYR A 178 -19.48 -23.70 5.08
CA TYR A 178 -19.66 -24.53 6.27
C TYR A 178 -20.76 -25.60 6.05
N LYS A 179 -21.91 -25.20 5.54
CA LYS A 179 -23.02 -26.11 5.20
C LYS A 179 -22.66 -27.12 4.12
N ALA A 180 -21.79 -26.75 3.18
CA ALA A 180 -21.31 -27.62 2.11
C ALA A 180 -20.30 -28.69 2.58
N GLY A 181 -20.03 -28.80 3.89
CA GLY A 181 -19.17 -29.84 4.46
C GLY A 181 -17.97 -29.32 5.22
N LYS A 182 -18.00 -28.09 5.72
CA LYS A 182 -16.89 -27.47 6.48
C LYS A 182 -15.59 -27.48 5.68
N LEU A 183 -15.69 -27.11 4.40
CA LEU A 183 -14.57 -27.15 3.46
C LEU A 183 -13.49 -26.11 3.85
N PRO A 184 -12.20 -26.46 3.79
CA PRO A 184 -11.12 -25.56 4.18
C PRO A 184 -10.97 -24.39 3.19
N LEU A 185 -10.54 -23.21 3.70
CA LEU A 185 -10.35 -21.99 2.91
C LEU A 185 -9.35 -21.06 3.57
N THR A 186 -8.57 -20.37 2.77
CA THR A 186 -7.69 -19.29 3.22
C THR A 186 -8.27 -17.92 2.89
N LEU A 187 -8.29 -17.02 3.88
CA LEU A 187 -8.78 -15.65 3.77
C LEU A 187 -7.60 -14.69 3.96
N GLN A 188 -7.09 -14.14 2.86
CA GLN A 188 -5.87 -13.33 2.87
C GLN A 188 -6.15 -11.89 2.47
N SER A 189 -5.91 -10.94 3.38
CA SER A 189 -5.83 -9.54 3.00
C SER A 189 -4.59 -9.28 2.13
N THR A 190 -4.77 -8.45 1.11
CA THR A 190 -3.69 -7.84 0.33
C THR A 190 -3.81 -6.31 0.36
N ASP A 191 -4.32 -5.76 1.48
CA ASP A 191 -4.34 -4.33 1.78
C ASP A 191 -3.09 -3.90 2.53
N ASN A 192 -2.67 -2.65 2.32
CA ASN A 192 -1.47 -2.08 2.96
C ASN A 192 -1.80 -1.57 4.39
N CYS A 193 -2.12 -2.49 5.27
CA CYS A 193 -2.27 -2.23 6.71
C CYS A 193 -1.51 -3.31 7.49
N SER A 194 -0.96 -2.91 8.64
CA SER A 194 -0.17 -3.82 9.48
C SER A 194 -1.01 -4.98 9.98
N HIS A 195 -0.42 -6.18 9.98
CA HIS A 195 -1.06 -7.42 10.45
C HIS A 195 -2.44 -7.66 9.80
N ASN A 196 -2.53 -7.40 8.52
CA ASN A 196 -3.78 -7.30 7.76
C ASN A 196 -4.68 -8.54 7.83
N GLY A 197 -4.13 -9.75 8.00
CA GLY A 197 -4.90 -10.97 8.22
C GLY A 197 -5.71 -10.96 9.51
N ASP A 198 -5.25 -10.24 10.55
CA ASP A 198 -5.96 -10.13 11.82
C ASP A 198 -7.22 -9.27 11.68
N HIS A 199 -7.23 -8.29 10.79
CA HIS A 199 -8.43 -7.50 10.47
C HIS A 199 -9.52 -8.36 9.83
N VAL A 200 -9.16 -9.23 8.88
CA VAL A 200 -10.10 -10.20 8.27
C VAL A 200 -10.68 -11.12 9.35
N LYS A 201 -9.79 -11.70 10.18
CA LYS A 201 -10.19 -12.60 11.26
C LYS A 201 -11.14 -11.93 12.24
N ALA A 202 -10.82 -10.70 12.68
CA ALA A 202 -11.64 -9.96 13.62
C ALA A 202 -13.03 -9.66 13.06
N GLY A 203 -13.11 -9.23 11.80
CA GLY A 203 -14.38 -8.97 11.13
C GLY A 203 -15.25 -10.22 11.03
N VAL A 204 -14.73 -11.30 10.43
CA VAL A 204 -15.48 -12.56 10.27
C VAL A 204 -15.91 -13.12 11.63
N LYS A 205 -15.02 -13.09 12.63
CA LYS A 205 -15.31 -13.58 13.97
C LYS A 205 -16.43 -12.79 14.64
N ALA A 206 -16.43 -11.47 14.53
CA ALA A 206 -17.46 -10.61 15.12
C ALA A 206 -18.87 -10.96 14.59
N TYR A 207 -19.01 -11.16 13.27
CA TYR A 207 -20.28 -11.62 12.68
C TYR A 207 -20.65 -13.02 13.16
N ALA A 208 -19.74 -13.98 13.12
CA ALA A 208 -20.00 -15.36 13.53
C ALA A 208 -20.45 -15.44 15.02
N GLU A 209 -19.75 -14.76 15.93
CA GLU A 209 -20.09 -14.71 17.36
C GLU A 209 -21.48 -14.11 17.59
N ARG A 210 -21.78 -12.99 16.90
CA ARG A 210 -23.09 -12.35 17.02
C ARG A 210 -24.20 -13.24 16.50
N TRP A 211 -24.03 -13.87 15.34
CA TRP A 211 -25.06 -14.71 14.73
C TRP A 211 -25.31 -16.00 15.52
N VAL A 212 -24.28 -16.59 16.14
CA VAL A 212 -24.44 -17.71 17.09
C VAL A 212 -25.24 -17.26 18.32
N LYS A 213 -24.87 -16.10 18.91
CA LYS A 213 -25.55 -15.54 20.08
C LYS A 213 -27.03 -15.26 19.80
N ASP A 214 -27.33 -14.75 18.62
CA ASP A 214 -28.70 -14.41 18.21
C ASP A 214 -29.48 -15.64 17.68
N GLY A 215 -28.87 -16.83 17.65
CA GLY A 215 -29.49 -18.08 17.18
C GLY A 215 -29.72 -18.15 15.66
N ILE A 216 -29.04 -17.32 14.88
CA ILE A 216 -29.13 -17.26 13.41
C ILE A 216 -28.37 -18.42 12.77
N VAL A 217 -27.24 -18.79 13.34
CA VAL A 217 -26.40 -19.91 12.93
C VAL A 217 -26.03 -20.78 14.14
N GLU A 218 -25.73 -22.05 13.92
CA GLU A 218 -25.32 -22.97 14.98
C GLU A 218 -23.89 -22.72 15.49
N ALA A 219 -23.62 -23.08 16.76
CA ALA A 219 -22.31 -22.88 17.42
C ALA A 219 -21.14 -23.52 16.65
N GLY A 220 -21.36 -24.65 15.98
CA GLY A 220 -20.36 -25.32 15.15
C GLY A 220 -19.81 -24.47 13.99
N PHE A 221 -20.52 -23.41 13.58
CA PHE A 221 -20.00 -22.46 12.60
C PHE A 221 -18.87 -21.60 13.20
N LEU A 222 -19.03 -21.15 14.45
CA LEU A 222 -17.98 -20.39 15.12
C LEU A 222 -16.74 -21.28 15.36
N ASP A 223 -16.93 -22.55 15.70
CA ASP A 223 -15.83 -23.52 15.83
C ASP A 223 -15.08 -23.65 14.50
N TYR A 224 -15.81 -23.77 13.38
CA TYR A 224 -15.22 -23.85 12.05
C TYR A 224 -14.41 -22.58 11.68
N ILE A 225 -14.91 -21.39 12.00
CA ILE A 225 -14.21 -20.11 11.75
C ILE A 225 -12.90 -20.01 12.57
N ASN A 226 -12.87 -20.59 13.77
CA ASN A 226 -11.70 -20.56 14.66
C ASN A 226 -10.75 -21.75 14.46
N ASP A 227 -11.14 -22.78 13.73
CA ASP A 227 -10.30 -23.95 13.46
C ASP A 227 -9.26 -23.63 12.38
N SER A 228 -8.00 -23.46 12.77
CA SER A 228 -6.89 -23.16 11.85
C SER A 228 -6.56 -24.29 10.86
N SER A 229 -7.11 -25.49 11.04
CA SER A 229 -7.04 -26.56 10.04
C SER A 229 -8.09 -26.38 8.94
N LYS A 230 -9.04 -25.48 9.12
CA LYS A 230 -10.14 -25.16 8.21
C LYS A 230 -9.99 -23.76 7.63
N ILE A 231 -9.93 -22.74 8.47
CA ILE A 231 -9.85 -21.33 8.03
C ILE A 231 -8.54 -20.72 8.51
N THR A 232 -7.76 -20.22 7.59
CA THR A 232 -6.52 -19.47 7.90
C THR A 232 -6.63 -18.02 7.46
N TYR A 233 -5.87 -17.16 8.14
CA TYR A 233 -5.84 -15.71 7.96
C TYR A 233 -4.37 -15.25 7.85
N PRO A 234 -3.68 -15.62 6.74
CA PRO A 234 -2.28 -15.26 6.58
C PRO A 234 -2.09 -13.75 6.48
N TRP A 235 -0.97 -13.28 7.03
CA TRP A 235 -0.53 -11.90 6.82
C TRP A 235 0.11 -11.75 5.46
N SER A 236 0.04 -10.54 4.93
CA SER A 236 0.82 -10.16 3.75
C SER A 236 1.43 -8.78 3.90
N MET A 237 2.58 -8.57 3.33
CA MET A 237 3.14 -7.25 3.05
C MET A 237 3.01 -6.99 1.57
N ILE A 238 2.37 -5.89 1.24
CA ILE A 238 2.22 -5.42 -0.14
C ILE A 238 2.95 -4.11 -0.33
N ASP A 239 3.48 -3.90 -1.50
CA ASP A 239 4.12 -2.64 -1.87
C ASP A 239 4.01 -2.40 -3.36
N LYS A 240 3.03 -1.60 -3.78
CA LYS A 240 2.81 -1.10 -5.13
C LYS A 240 1.93 0.12 -5.11
N ILE A 241 2.28 1.14 -5.88
CA ILE A 241 1.48 2.35 -6.05
C ILE A 241 0.72 2.26 -7.38
N THR A 242 -0.58 2.54 -7.33
CA THR A 242 -1.47 2.59 -8.50
C THR A 242 -2.13 3.96 -8.57
N PRO A 243 -1.52 4.93 -9.26
CA PRO A 243 -2.11 6.25 -9.42
C PRO A 243 -3.43 6.19 -10.19
N ARG A 244 -4.26 7.20 -10.02
CA ARG A 244 -5.46 7.40 -10.84
C ARG A 244 -5.10 7.44 -12.33
N PRO A 245 -6.06 7.18 -13.25
CA PRO A 245 -5.84 7.41 -14.67
C PRO A 245 -5.28 8.81 -14.90
N HIS A 246 -4.20 8.90 -15.69
CA HIS A 246 -3.44 10.14 -15.90
C HIS A 246 -3.57 10.58 -17.35
N GLU A 247 -3.90 11.84 -17.58
CA GLU A 247 -4.15 12.40 -18.92
C GLU A 247 -2.96 12.21 -19.88
N LYS A 248 -1.73 12.35 -19.39
CA LYS A 248 -0.53 12.11 -20.19
C LYS A 248 -0.45 10.66 -20.68
N VAL A 249 -0.77 9.69 -19.81
CA VAL A 249 -0.80 8.27 -20.18
C VAL A 249 -1.91 8.01 -21.19
N GLN A 250 -3.09 8.58 -20.96
CA GLN A 250 -4.22 8.50 -21.89
C GLN A 250 -3.86 9.02 -23.29
N ALA A 251 -3.15 10.16 -23.37
CA ALA A 251 -2.66 10.70 -24.63
C ALA A 251 -1.65 9.75 -25.32
N MET A 252 -0.69 9.19 -24.56
CA MET A 252 0.28 8.24 -25.11
C MET A 252 -0.40 6.97 -25.67
N LEU A 253 -1.42 6.45 -24.99
CA LEU A 253 -2.20 5.31 -25.48
C LEU A 253 -3.01 5.66 -26.74
N ALA A 254 -3.57 6.89 -26.80
CA ALA A 254 -4.30 7.36 -27.96
C ALA A 254 -3.39 7.53 -29.20
N GLU A 255 -2.15 7.98 -29.01
CA GLU A 255 -1.13 8.04 -30.08
C GLU A 255 -0.80 6.66 -30.67
N ASP A 256 -0.82 5.63 -29.84
CA ASP A 256 -0.70 4.24 -30.29
C ASP A 256 -1.95 3.73 -31.06
N GLY A 257 -3.06 4.46 -30.99
CA GLY A 257 -4.36 4.06 -31.53
C GLY A 257 -5.14 3.11 -30.60
N PHE A 258 -4.82 3.07 -29.31
CA PHE A 258 -5.60 2.36 -28.30
C PHE A 258 -6.85 3.17 -27.95
N GLU A 259 -8.03 2.62 -28.27
CA GLU A 259 -9.31 3.33 -28.17
C GLU A 259 -9.98 3.23 -26.80
N ASP A 260 -9.67 2.17 -26.02
CA ASP A 260 -10.26 1.93 -24.70
C ASP A 260 -9.50 2.72 -23.62
N ASN A 261 -9.35 4.03 -23.79
CA ASN A 261 -8.50 4.88 -22.95
C ASN A 261 -9.26 5.94 -22.14
N ASN A 262 -10.60 5.91 -22.11
CA ASN A 262 -11.39 6.92 -21.41
C ASN A 262 -11.38 6.70 -19.90
N THR A 263 -11.19 7.77 -19.14
CA THR A 263 -11.39 7.77 -17.68
C THR A 263 -12.88 7.64 -17.35
N ILE A 264 -13.18 6.79 -16.40
CA ILE A 264 -14.51 6.52 -15.87
C ILE A 264 -14.54 6.96 -14.42
N ILE A 265 -15.55 7.76 -14.07
CA ILE A 265 -15.81 8.16 -12.67
C ILE A 265 -17.17 7.57 -12.29
N THR A 266 -17.20 6.79 -11.21
CA THR A 266 -18.43 6.19 -10.69
C THR A 266 -19.18 7.16 -9.80
N GLU A 267 -20.44 6.86 -9.45
CA GLU A 267 -21.21 7.62 -8.46
C GLU A 267 -20.56 7.62 -7.07
N LYS A 268 -19.77 6.60 -6.76
CA LYS A 268 -18.95 6.52 -5.54
C LYS A 268 -17.63 7.32 -5.62
N HIS A 269 -17.45 8.10 -6.70
CA HIS A 269 -16.24 8.89 -6.97
C HIS A 269 -14.96 8.04 -7.11
N THR A 270 -15.08 6.80 -7.57
CA THR A 270 -13.92 5.98 -7.95
C THR A 270 -13.44 6.41 -9.34
N PHE A 271 -12.15 6.77 -9.43
CA PHE A 271 -11.47 7.09 -10.69
C PHE A 271 -10.83 5.83 -11.26
N THR A 272 -11.30 5.39 -12.41
CA THR A 272 -10.85 4.16 -13.06
C THR A 272 -10.86 4.31 -14.60
N ALA A 273 -10.40 3.29 -15.31
CA ALA A 273 -10.41 3.22 -16.77
C ALA A 273 -10.28 1.75 -17.21
N PRO A 274 -10.48 1.39 -18.49
CA PRO A 274 -10.13 0.07 -19.00
C PRO A 274 -8.64 -0.24 -18.90
N PHE A 275 -7.79 0.77 -18.77
CA PHE A 275 -6.39 0.64 -18.38
C PHE A 275 -6.19 1.00 -16.90
N VAL A 276 -5.08 0.56 -16.34
CA VAL A 276 -4.68 0.89 -14.98
C VAL A 276 -3.21 1.28 -14.93
N ASN A 277 -2.92 2.41 -14.27
CA ASN A 277 -1.57 2.87 -14.04
C ASN A 277 -0.98 2.20 -12.79
N ALA A 278 0.28 1.80 -12.87
CA ALA A 278 1.04 1.36 -11.72
C ALA A 278 2.51 1.76 -11.85
N GLU A 279 3.20 1.92 -10.73
CA GLU A 279 4.66 2.01 -10.75
C GLU A 279 5.29 0.67 -11.22
N GLU A 280 6.55 0.72 -11.68
CA GLU A 280 7.30 -0.49 -12.06
C GLU A 280 7.60 -1.42 -10.87
N VAL A 281 7.77 -0.85 -9.69
CA VAL A 281 8.13 -1.58 -8.46
C VAL A 281 6.93 -2.32 -7.89
N GLN A 282 7.16 -3.57 -7.47
CA GLN A 282 6.14 -4.37 -6.77
C GLN A 282 6.76 -5.39 -5.83
N TYR A 283 6.16 -5.53 -4.64
CA TYR A 283 6.48 -6.59 -3.69
C TYR A 283 5.19 -7.15 -3.10
N LEU A 284 5.00 -8.47 -3.21
CA LEU A 284 3.95 -9.22 -2.54
C LEU A 284 4.61 -10.33 -1.74
N VAL A 285 4.62 -10.20 -0.42
CA VAL A 285 5.18 -11.18 0.50
C VAL A 285 4.06 -11.71 1.37
N CYS A 286 3.81 -13.01 1.33
CA CYS A 286 2.68 -13.67 1.97
C CYS A 286 3.14 -14.72 2.99
N GLU A 287 2.44 -14.81 4.10
CA GLU A 287 2.55 -15.95 5.00
C GLU A 287 2.01 -17.22 4.31
N ASP A 288 2.80 -18.29 4.29
CA ASP A 288 2.47 -19.54 3.60
C ASP A 288 1.69 -20.50 4.50
N THR A 289 0.43 -20.15 4.83
CA THR A 289 -0.48 -20.95 5.66
C THR A 289 -1.81 -21.22 4.96
N TYR A 290 -1.77 -22.03 3.90
CA TYR A 290 -2.92 -22.33 3.04
C TYR A 290 -3.44 -23.75 3.30
N THR A 291 -4.69 -23.87 3.79
CA THR A 291 -5.30 -25.14 4.19
C THR A 291 -5.84 -25.97 3.04
N ASN A 292 -6.08 -25.36 1.88
CA ASN A 292 -6.62 -26.02 0.68
C ASN A 292 -5.73 -25.81 -0.57
N GLY A 293 -4.43 -25.58 -0.35
CA GLY A 293 -3.54 -25.15 -1.43
C GLY A 293 -3.79 -23.71 -1.88
N ARG A 294 -3.05 -23.26 -2.89
CA ARG A 294 -3.16 -21.91 -3.45
C ARG A 294 -2.71 -21.88 -4.93
N PRO A 295 -3.14 -20.89 -5.72
CA PRO A 295 -2.52 -20.60 -7.00
C PRO A 295 -1.02 -20.34 -6.85
N PRO A 296 -0.17 -20.78 -7.79
CA PRO A 296 1.29 -20.65 -7.70
C PRO A 296 1.74 -19.24 -8.11
N LEU A 297 1.39 -18.22 -7.30
CA LEU A 297 1.69 -16.82 -7.59
C LEU A 297 3.20 -16.51 -7.52
N GLU A 298 4.01 -17.38 -6.92
CA GLU A 298 5.47 -17.32 -6.99
C GLU A 298 6.00 -17.38 -8.43
N LEU A 299 5.28 -18.01 -9.34
CA LEU A 299 5.61 -17.99 -10.77
C LEU A 299 5.49 -16.60 -11.40
N GLY A 300 4.72 -15.71 -10.79
CA GLY A 300 4.56 -14.30 -11.17
C GLY A 300 5.28 -13.32 -10.23
N GLY A 301 6.11 -13.82 -9.29
CA GLY A 301 6.98 -12.99 -8.46
C GLY A 301 6.47 -12.74 -7.02
N ALA A 302 5.38 -13.37 -6.58
CA ALA A 302 5.00 -13.35 -5.17
C ALA A 302 5.98 -14.18 -4.33
N LEU A 303 6.24 -13.73 -3.09
CA LEU A 303 7.10 -14.44 -2.14
C LEU A 303 6.24 -15.05 -1.02
N TYR A 304 6.52 -16.31 -0.68
CA TYR A 304 5.84 -17.02 0.39
C TYR A 304 6.82 -17.39 1.48
N THR A 305 6.48 -17.11 2.73
CA THR A 305 7.39 -17.27 3.86
C THR A 305 6.64 -17.44 5.18
N SER A 306 7.34 -17.39 6.32
CA SER A 306 6.72 -17.40 7.64
C SER A 306 6.06 -16.07 7.99
N ARG A 307 5.06 -16.06 8.88
CA ARG A 307 4.45 -14.86 9.46
C ARG A 307 5.49 -13.90 10.02
N LYS A 308 6.48 -14.43 10.75
CA LYS A 308 7.58 -13.66 11.31
C LYS A 308 8.35 -12.90 10.22
N THR A 309 8.65 -13.57 9.12
CA THR A 309 9.39 -12.94 8.01
C THR A 309 8.55 -11.89 7.30
N VAL A 310 7.22 -12.08 7.16
CA VAL A 310 6.32 -11.03 6.63
C VAL A 310 6.39 -9.77 7.49
N ASP A 311 6.33 -9.93 8.83
CA ASP A 311 6.46 -8.83 9.79
C ASP A 311 7.85 -8.14 9.71
N GLU A 312 8.92 -8.92 9.55
CA GLU A 312 10.27 -8.41 9.37
C GLU A 312 10.43 -7.60 8.06
N VAL A 313 9.77 -8.01 6.97
CA VAL A 313 9.75 -7.24 5.71
C VAL A 313 9.00 -5.92 5.90
N GLU A 314 7.85 -5.93 6.56
CA GLU A 314 7.10 -4.72 6.89
C GLU A 314 7.95 -3.79 7.78
N THR A 315 8.58 -4.34 8.81
CA THR A 315 9.48 -3.60 9.71
C THR A 315 10.63 -2.95 8.93
N MET A 316 11.30 -3.69 8.05
CA MET A 316 12.37 -3.17 7.17
C MET A 316 11.87 -1.96 6.36
N LYS A 317 10.71 -2.08 5.72
CA LYS A 317 10.10 -1.03 4.91
C LYS A 317 9.78 0.21 5.74
N VAL A 318 9.11 0.01 6.88
CA VAL A 318 8.52 1.09 7.70
C VAL A 318 9.56 1.81 8.55
N THR A 319 10.57 1.10 9.06
CA THR A 319 11.56 1.68 9.98
C THR A 319 12.87 2.11 9.31
N THR A 320 13.14 1.65 8.07
CA THR A 320 14.46 1.87 7.45
C THR A 320 14.38 2.27 5.98
N CYS A 321 13.80 1.41 5.12
CA CYS A 321 14.11 1.47 3.69
C CYS A 321 13.19 2.38 2.85
N LEU A 322 11.99 2.73 3.34
CA LEU A 322 11.04 3.55 2.58
C LEU A 322 10.47 4.70 3.42
N ASN A 323 9.73 4.38 4.48
CA ASN A 323 8.91 5.38 5.17
C ASN A 323 9.71 6.48 5.88
N PRO A 324 10.89 6.21 6.51
CA PRO A 324 11.73 7.26 7.07
C PRO A 324 12.24 8.25 6.01
N LEU A 325 12.63 7.73 4.84
CA LEU A 325 13.14 8.56 3.74
C LEU A 325 12.05 9.51 3.23
N HIS A 326 10.83 9.00 3.02
CA HIS A 326 9.67 9.82 2.66
C HIS A 326 9.39 10.91 3.72
N THR A 327 9.46 10.58 5.01
CA THR A 327 9.20 11.56 6.07
C THR A 327 10.27 12.64 6.14
N ALA A 328 11.54 12.26 5.99
CA ALA A 328 12.64 13.22 5.94
C ALA A 328 12.45 14.22 4.78
N MET A 329 12.14 13.68 3.58
CA MET A 329 11.85 14.50 2.40
C MET A 329 10.66 15.42 2.66
N SER A 330 9.53 14.89 3.12
CA SER A 330 8.30 15.66 3.26
C SER A 330 8.43 16.85 4.23
N ILE A 331 9.14 16.68 5.35
CA ILE A 331 9.39 17.76 6.30
C ILE A 331 10.21 18.89 5.66
N TYR A 332 11.31 18.54 5.00
CA TYR A 332 12.18 19.51 4.35
C TYR A 332 11.57 20.06 3.06
N GLY A 333 10.91 19.22 2.29
CA GLY A 333 10.24 19.62 1.05
C GLY A 333 9.14 20.65 1.26
N CYS A 334 8.31 20.50 2.30
CA CYS A 334 7.32 21.52 2.67
C CYS A 334 7.99 22.86 2.99
N MET A 335 9.09 22.86 3.75
CA MET A 335 9.81 24.08 4.12
C MET A 335 10.59 24.69 2.94
N LEU A 336 10.98 23.89 1.95
CA LEU A 336 11.71 24.33 0.75
C LEU A 336 10.79 24.59 -0.46
N ASP A 337 9.45 24.62 -0.24
CA ASP A 337 8.41 24.94 -1.22
C ASP A 337 8.32 23.94 -2.39
N TYR A 338 8.65 22.66 -2.14
CA TYR A 338 8.43 21.58 -3.11
C TYR A 338 6.97 21.12 -3.10
N THR A 339 6.49 20.68 -4.25
CA THR A 339 5.13 20.15 -4.43
C THR A 339 5.12 18.71 -4.95
N LEU A 340 6.27 18.17 -5.34
CA LEU A 340 6.44 16.80 -5.83
C LEU A 340 7.71 16.17 -5.26
N ILE A 341 7.60 14.95 -4.77
CA ILE A 341 8.74 14.15 -4.28
C ILE A 341 9.77 13.91 -5.41
N SER A 342 9.33 13.72 -6.64
CA SER A 342 10.24 13.56 -7.77
C SER A 342 11.09 14.81 -8.05
N ALA A 343 10.56 16.00 -7.77
CA ALA A 343 11.31 17.24 -7.87
C ALA A 343 12.34 17.38 -6.73
N GLU A 344 12.01 16.95 -5.53
CA GLU A 344 12.96 16.85 -4.41
C GLU A 344 14.11 15.90 -4.73
N MET A 345 13.85 14.80 -5.45
CA MET A 345 14.89 13.86 -5.87
C MET A 345 15.83 14.42 -6.94
N ALA A 346 15.44 15.48 -7.65
CA ALA A 346 16.33 16.22 -8.54
C ALA A 346 17.21 17.22 -7.79
N ASP A 347 16.90 17.55 -6.54
CA ASP A 347 17.70 18.39 -5.65
C ASP A 347 18.86 17.56 -5.04
N GLU A 348 20.09 18.00 -5.25
CA GLU A 348 21.28 17.27 -4.84
C GLU A 348 21.38 17.11 -3.31
N ASP A 349 21.03 18.16 -2.54
CA ASP A 349 21.08 18.11 -1.08
C ASP A 349 20.03 17.17 -0.51
N LEU A 350 18.76 17.26 -0.97
CA LEU A 350 17.68 16.40 -0.50
C LEU A 350 17.92 14.94 -0.88
N ARG A 351 18.38 14.67 -2.10
CA ARG A 351 18.73 13.32 -2.52
C ARG A 351 19.87 12.73 -1.69
N ALA A 352 20.95 13.50 -1.49
CA ALA A 352 22.06 13.06 -0.66
C ALA A 352 21.64 12.88 0.81
N PHE A 353 20.75 13.72 1.32
CA PHE A 353 20.18 13.65 2.67
C PHE A 353 19.55 12.27 2.91
N ILE A 354 18.59 11.87 2.08
CA ILE A 354 17.92 10.58 2.27
C ILE A 354 18.82 9.39 1.99
N GLN A 355 19.73 9.50 1.02
CA GLN A 355 20.73 8.44 0.76
C GLN A 355 21.57 8.18 2.00
N LYS A 356 22.06 9.23 2.65
CA LYS A 356 22.92 9.11 3.83
C LYS A 356 22.13 8.67 5.07
N ILE A 357 20.89 9.16 5.27
CA ILE A 357 19.99 8.63 6.30
C ILE A 357 19.82 7.12 6.10
N GLY A 358 19.46 6.70 4.91
CA GLY A 358 19.19 5.29 4.63
C GLY A 358 20.41 4.40 4.75
N TYR A 359 21.45 4.67 3.94
CA TYR A 359 22.60 3.78 3.83
C TYR A 359 23.59 3.88 4.99
N ILE A 360 23.74 5.05 5.61
CA ILE A 360 24.77 5.28 6.64
C ILE A 360 24.19 5.19 8.04
N GLU A 361 23.02 5.79 8.29
CA GLU A 361 22.47 5.87 9.65
C GLU A 361 21.48 4.76 9.98
N ALA A 362 20.56 4.42 9.07
CA ALA A 362 19.51 3.45 9.36
C ALA A 362 19.90 2.00 9.02
N MET A 363 20.64 1.77 7.93
CA MET A 363 21.04 0.44 7.48
C MET A 363 21.84 -0.38 8.51
N PRO A 364 22.76 0.20 9.34
CA PRO A 364 23.47 -0.57 10.36
C PRO A 364 22.57 -1.28 11.39
N VAL A 365 21.32 -0.83 11.54
CA VAL A 365 20.35 -1.41 12.49
C VAL A 365 19.10 -1.95 11.79
N VAL A 366 19.14 -2.11 10.47
CA VAL A 366 18.02 -2.64 9.69
C VAL A 366 17.59 -4.01 10.20
N THR A 367 16.30 -4.28 10.10
CA THR A 367 15.77 -5.64 10.21
C THR A 367 15.92 -6.31 8.86
N ASP A 368 16.78 -7.32 8.76
CA ASP A 368 16.98 -8.10 7.53
C ASP A 368 16.05 -9.32 7.54
N PRO A 369 15.04 -9.37 6.67
CA PRO A 369 14.10 -10.47 6.61
C PRO A 369 14.64 -11.71 5.87
N GLY A 370 15.80 -11.61 5.22
CA GLY A 370 16.44 -12.69 4.46
C GLY A 370 15.78 -13.02 3.11
N VAL A 371 14.49 -12.73 2.91
CA VAL A 371 13.75 -12.99 1.65
C VAL A 371 13.79 -11.82 0.67
N LEU A 372 14.08 -10.63 1.17
CA LEU A 372 14.34 -9.41 0.39
C LEU A 372 15.62 -8.78 0.93
N ASN A 373 16.54 -8.44 0.03
CA ASN A 373 17.79 -7.77 0.41
C ASN A 373 17.52 -6.29 0.74
N PRO A 374 17.77 -5.80 1.97
CA PRO A 374 17.52 -4.41 2.34
C PRO A 374 18.25 -3.38 1.47
N TYR A 375 19.48 -3.67 1.02
CA TYR A 375 20.24 -2.76 0.15
C TYR A 375 19.64 -2.66 -1.26
N GLU A 376 19.13 -3.76 -1.82
CA GLU A 376 18.42 -3.74 -3.11
C GLU A 376 17.08 -3.03 -2.99
N PHE A 377 16.36 -3.28 -1.89
CA PHE A 377 15.08 -2.63 -1.63
C PHE A 377 15.23 -1.11 -1.53
N ILE A 378 16.14 -0.61 -0.68
CA ILE A 378 16.37 0.84 -0.54
C ILE A 378 16.93 1.45 -1.83
N GLY A 379 17.78 0.72 -2.56
CA GLY A 379 18.26 1.13 -3.88
C GLY A 379 17.14 1.33 -4.89
N THR A 380 16.17 0.43 -4.90
CA THR A 380 14.95 0.53 -5.72
C THR A 380 14.11 1.74 -5.32
N VAL A 381 13.93 1.97 -4.01
CA VAL A 381 13.21 3.14 -3.50
C VAL A 381 13.86 4.45 -3.98
N ILE A 382 15.16 4.60 -3.78
CA ILE A 382 15.90 5.84 -4.06
C ILE A 382 16.07 6.10 -5.57
N ASN A 383 16.29 5.05 -6.37
CA ASN A 383 16.65 5.21 -7.78
C ASN A 383 15.48 5.04 -8.75
N LYS A 384 14.38 4.41 -8.32
CA LYS A 384 13.23 4.13 -9.19
C LYS A 384 11.93 4.73 -8.68
N ARG A 385 11.59 4.53 -7.40
CA ARG A 385 10.29 4.94 -6.87
C ARG A 385 10.20 6.44 -6.62
N LEU A 386 11.09 6.98 -5.78
CA LEU A 386 11.05 8.39 -5.40
C LEU A 386 11.26 9.36 -6.59
N PRO A 387 12.16 9.11 -7.56
CA PRO A 387 12.35 10.00 -8.69
C PRO A 387 11.32 9.82 -9.82
N ASN A 388 10.37 8.88 -9.70
CA ASN A 388 9.41 8.57 -10.76
C ASN A 388 8.48 9.78 -11.05
N PRO A 389 8.56 10.40 -12.25
CA PRO A 389 7.84 11.62 -12.57
C PRO A 389 6.32 11.44 -12.76
N PHE A 390 5.85 10.19 -12.84
CA PHE A 390 4.43 9.87 -12.93
C PHE A 390 3.76 9.72 -11.55
N MET A 391 4.55 9.66 -10.46
CA MET A 391 3.97 9.53 -9.13
C MET A 391 3.54 10.90 -8.61
N PRO A 392 2.24 11.09 -8.32
CA PRO A 392 1.70 12.36 -7.85
C PRO A 392 1.92 12.55 -6.34
N ASP A 393 3.08 12.13 -5.84
CA ASP A 393 3.39 12.22 -4.43
C ASP A 393 3.88 13.63 -4.07
N ALA A 394 3.11 14.30 -3.21
CA ALA A 394 3.44 15.62 -2.69
C ALA A 394 3.99 15.53 -1.26
N PRO A 395 5.01 16.32 -0.90
CA PRO A 395 5.51 16.37 0.48
C PRO A 395 4.40 16.69 1.49
N GLN A 396 3.45 17.55 1.15
CA GLN A 396 2.31 17.91 1.99
C GLN A 396 1.41 16.68 2.30
N ARG A 397 1.18 15.80 1.33
CA ARG A 397 0.43 14.55 1.54
C ARG A 397 1.19 13.58 2.44
N ILE A 398 2.50 13.47 2.24
CA ILE A 398 3.35 12.58 3.05
C ILE A 398 3.49 13.09 4.48
N ALA A 399 3.51 14.40 4.70
CA ALA A 399 3.61 15.03 6.02
C ALA A 399 2.32 14.95 6.87
N THR A 400 1.20 14.49 6.32
CA THR A 400 -0.01 14.21 7.12
C THR A 400 0.32 13.27 8.28
N ASP A 401 -0.19 13.55 9.47
CA ASP A 401 0.00 12.76 10.70
C ASP A 401 1.48 12.49 11.05
N THR A 402 2.37 13.44 10.83
CA THR A 402 3.82 13.29 11.11
C THR A 402 4.08 12.94 12.57
N SER A 403 3.35 13.55 13.53
CA SER A 403 3.50 13.27 14.96
C SER A 403 3.27 11.79 15.32
N GLN A 404 2.41 11.10 14.57
CA GLN A 404 2.08 9.69 14.77
C GLN A 404 3.10 8.73 14.09
N LYS A 405 4.05 9.28 13.35
CA LYS A 405 4.97 8.50 12.50
C LYS A 405 6.41 8.54 12.97
N LEU A 406 6.83 9.62 13.65
CA LEU A 406 8.23 9.84 14.02
C LEU A 406 8.78 8.76 14.95
N SER A 407 7.96 8.24 15.88
CA SER A 407 8.36 7.16 16.79
C SER A 407 8.81 5.91 16.05
N ILE A 408 8.01 5.45 15.09
CA ILE A 408 8.29 4.22 14.32
C ILE A 408 9.39 4.47 13.27
N ARG A 409 9.39 5.64 12.63
CA ARG A 409 10.27 5.92 11.50
C ARG A 409 11.69 6.30 11.90
N PHE A 410 11.87 6.93 13.05
CA PHE A 410 13.19 7.37 13.54
C PHE A 410 13.48 6.92 14.96
N GLY A 411 12.48 6.93 15.84
CA GLY A 411 12.62 6.49 17.23
C GLY A 411 13.11 5.05 17.33
N GLU A 412 12.59 4.15 16.48
CA GLU A 412 13.04 2.74 16.45
C GLU A 412 14.50 2.60 16.03
N THR A 413 14.98 3.39 15.07
CA THR A 413 16.39 3.40 14.68
C THR A 413 17.26 3.86 15.86
N ILE A 414 16.87 4.94 16.55
CA ILE A 414 17.60 5.45 17.73
C ILE A 414 17.64 4.40 18.85
N LYS A 415 16.50 3.77 19.16
CA LYS A 415 16.42 2.69 20.16
C LYS A 415 17.37 1.53 19.83
N LYS A 416 17.36 1.08 18.58
CA LYS A 416 18.25 0.00 18.14
C LYS A 416 19.74 0.37 18.25
N TYR A 417 20.12 1.63 18.03
CA TYR A 417 21.50 2.09 18.29
C TYR A 417 21.84 1.98 19.77
N ILE A 418 20.92 2.39 20.65
CA ILE A 418 21.10 2.31 22.12
C ILE A 418 21.20 0.83 22.55
N ASP A 419 20.25 0.02 22.15
CA ASP A 419 20.14 -1.40 22.54
C ASP A 419 21.33 -2.23 22.07
N ARG A 420 21.89 -1.90 20.90
CA ARG A 420 23.08 -2.57 20.35
C ARG A 420 24.39 -1.95 20.82
N GLY A 421 24.36 -0.90 21.64
CA GLY A 421 25.56 -0.21 22.13
C GLY A 421 26.39 0.45 21.01
N LEU A 422 25.75 0.85 19.90
CA LEU A 422 26.43 1.52 18.81
C LEU A 422 26.74 2.98 19.14
N ASP A 423 27.78 3.52 18.50
CA ASP A 423 28.15 4.92 18.70
C ASP A 423 27.07 5.86 18.16
N LYS A 424 26.39 6.54 19.08
CA LYS A 424 25.31 7.49 18.80
C LYS A 424 25.78 8.71 18.01
N SER A 425 27.08 9.05 18.04
CA SER A 425 27.65 10.14 17.24
C SER A 425 27.55 9.89 15.73
N ASN A 426 27.32 8.63 15.34
CA ASN A 426 27.01 8.26 13.95
C ASN A 426 25.62 8.70 13.48
N LEU A 427 24.73 9.08 14.37
CA LEU A 427 23.43 9.66 14.04
C LEU A 427 23.54 11.18 13.98
N VAL A 428 23.49 11.74 12.79
CA VAL A 428 23.59 13.19 12.51
C VAL A 428 22.38 13.67 11.75
N LEU A 429 22.03 12.96 10.67
CA LEU A 429 20.95 13.39 9.76
C LEU A 429 19.57 12.99 10.29
N ILE A 430 19.44 11.90 11.03
CA ILE A 430 18.19 11.57 11.75
C ILE A 430 17.89 12.63 12.80
N PRO A 431 18.81 13.04 13.72
CA PRO A 431 18.61 14.21 14.56
C PRO A 431 18.27 15.49 13.80
N LEU A 432 18.85 15.70 12.60
CA LEU A 432 18.52 16.84 11.76
C LEU A 432 17.06 16.79 11.25
N VAL A 433 16.53 15.60 10.90
CA VAL A 433 15.10 15.46 10.58
C VAL A 433 14.24 15.88 11.76
N LEU A 434 14.58 15.43 12.98
CA LEU A 434 13.83 15.75 14.19
C LEU A 434 13.90 17.26 14.51
N ALA A 435 15.06 17.89 14.32
CA ALA A 435 15.21 19.34 14.43
C ALA A 435 14.38 20.09 13.37
N GLY A 436 14.37 19.57 12.13
CA GLY A 436 13.54 20.09 11.04
C GLY A 436 12.05 20.07 11.37
N TYR A 437 11.59 19.06 12.12
CA TYR A 437 10.20 19.01 12.53
C TYR A 437 9.78 20.19 13.43
N ALA A 438 10.61 20.62 14.38
CA ALA A 438 10.34 21.83 15.16
C ALA A 438 10.25 23.09 14.28
N ARG A 439 11.09 23.17 13.24
CA ARG A 439 11.07 24.28 12.28
C ARG A 439 9.82 24.23 11.39
N TYR A 440 9.40 23.03 10.95
CA TYR A 440 8.16 22.79 10.18
C TYR A 440 6.91 23.24 10.97
N LEU A 441 6.85 22.97 12.28
CA LEU A 441 5.75 23.38 13.15
C LEU A 441 5.54 24.90 13.19
N LYS A 442 6.55 25.72 12.81
CA LYS A 442 6.41 27.18 12.69
C LYS A 442 5.58 27.60 11.49
N ALA A 443 5.25 26.69 10.58
CA ALA A 443 4.45 26.97 9.39
C ALA A 443 5.01 28.10 8.51
N LEU A 444 6.33 28.20 8.42
CA LEU A 444 7.06 29.18 7.60
C LEU A 444 8.04 28.43 6.69
N ASP A 445 8.02 28.75 5.40
CA ASP A 445 9.01 28.22 4.45
C ASP A 445 10.41 28.84 4.67
N ASP A 446 11.38 28.44 3.88
CA ASP A 446 12.76 28.95 3.97
C ASP A 446 12.89 30.42 3.54
N ASN A 447 11.89 30.96 2.84
CA ASN A 447 11.75 32.37 2.52
C ASN A 447 10.95 33.17 3.56
N LEU A 448 10.54 32.54 4.66
CA LEU A 448 9.70 33.09 5.73
C LEU A 448 8.26 33.39 5.28
N LYS A 449 7.79 32.78 4.20
CA LYS A 449 6.40 32.84 3.80
C LYS A 449 5.60 31.79 4.58
N PRO A 450 4.39 32.13 5.05
CA PRO A 450 3.53 31.14 5.71
C PRO A 450 3.08 30.06 4.73
N PHE A 451 3.03 28.81 5.19
CA PHE A 451 2.37 27.71 4.53
C PHE A 451 1.41 27.01 5.50
N GLU A 452 0.45 26.26 4.98
CA GLU A 452 -0.46 25.47 5.78
C GLU A 452 0.19 24.10 6.08
N PRO A 453 0.50 23.79 7.35
CA PRO A 453 0.99 22.46 7.70
C PRO A 453 -0.06 21.39 7.42
N SER A 454 0.40 20.21 7.09
CA SER A 454 -0.48 19.05 6.85
C SER A 454 -1.26 18.68 8.12
N SER A 455 -2.46 18.11 7.94
CA SER A 455 -3.30 17.71 9.06
C SER A 455 -2.58 16.69 9.96
N ASP A 456 -2.69 16.89 11.28
CA ASP A 456 -2.05 16.06 12.29
C ASP A 456 -2.83 16.20 13.62
N PRO A 457 -3.17 15.09 14.30
CA PRO A 457 -3.95 15.13 15.53
C PRO A 457 -3.33 15.98 16.65
N LEU A 458 -1.99 16.06 16.67
CA LEU A 458 -1.25 16.82 17.70
C LEU A 458 -0.75 18.18 17.19
N LEU A 459 -1.08 18.59 15.97
CA LEU A 459 -0.52 19.79 15.34
C LEU A 459 -0.63 21.04 16.23
N ALA A 460 -1.84 21.35 16.68
CA ALA A 460 -2.10 22.55 17.48
C ALA A 460 -1.34 22.53 18.82
N GLU A 461 -1.27 21.38 19.47
CA GLU A 461 -0.54 21.20 20.73
C GLU A 461 0.97 21.38 20.52
N LEU A 462 1.54 20.74 19.49
CA LEU A 462 2.97 20.82 19.22
C LEU A 462 3.38 22.21 18.72
N GLN A 463 2.54 22.89 17.93
CA GLN A 463 2.74 24.29 17.55
C GLN A 463 2.76 25.21 18.77
N ALA A 464 1.90 24.99 19.77
CA ALA A 464 1.88 25.77 21.00
C ALA A 464 3.21 25.64 21.78
N ILE A 465 3.84 24.47 21.77
CA ILE A 465 5.15 24.29 22.44
C ILE A 465 6.24 25.14 21.78
N VAL A 466 6.28 25.21 20.44
CA VAL A 466 7.30 25.99 19.71
C VAL A 466 6.89 27.45 19.47
N ALA A 467 5.68 27.84 19.85
CA ALA A 467 5.17 29.21 19.65
C ALA A 467 6.10 30.31 20.19
N PRO A 468 6.74 30.16 21.36
CA PRO A 468 7.65 31.18 21.92
C PRO A 468 8.88 31.46 21.05
N LEU A 469 9.26 30.50 20.15
CA LEU A 469 10.44 30.66 19.30
C LEU A 469 10.11 31.50 18.07
N GLU A 470 10.98 32.47 17.77
CA GLU A 470 10.88 33.33 16.58
C GLU A 470 11.98 33.00 15.58
N VAL A 471 11.61 32.80 14.32
CA VAL A 471 12.59 32.55 13.24
C VAL A 471 13.28 33.88 12.90
N GLY A 472 14.61 33.88 12.84
CA GLY A 472 15.43 35.08 12.62
C GLY A 472 15.86 35.80 13.88
N LYS A 473 15.52 35.29 15.07
CA LYS A 473 15.93 35.89 16.36
C LYS A 473 17.07 35.07 16.98
N ALA A 474 18.25 35.63 17.02
CA ALA A 474 19.45 34.92 17.47
C ALA A 474 19.43 34.64 18.99
N ASP A 475 19.12 35.66 19.78
CA ASP A 475 19.13 35.58 21.25
C ASP A 475 17.73 35.35 21.80
N GLN A 476 17.35 34.06 21.90
CA GLN A 476 16.07 33.65 22.49
C GLN A 476 16.25 32.41 23.37
N ASP A 477 15.29 32.21 24.25
CA ASP A 477 15.24 31.02 25.12
C ASP A 477 14.68 29.82 24.35
N TYR A 478 15.47 28.77 24.19
CA TYR A 478 15.10 27.52 23.55
C TYR A 478 14.62 26.44 24.54
N SER A 479 14.43 26.77 25.84
CA SER A 479 14.05 25.78 26.87
C SER A 479 12.73 25.06 26.59
N CYS A 480 11.82 25.67 25.84
CA CYS A 480 10.57 25.01 25.39
C CYS A 480 10.80 23.76 24.55
N LEU A 481 11.96 23.62 23.88
CA LEU A 481 12.28 22.42 23.09
C LEU A 481 12.37 21.16 23.95
N LYS A 482 12.71 21.30 25.25
CA LYS A 482 12.68 20.16 26.15
C LYS A 482 11.28 19.56 26.28
N ASN A 483 10.24 20.40 26.31
CA ASN A 483 8.86 19.92 26.34
C ASN A 483 8.46 19.20 25.04
N LEU A 484 9.06 19.56 23.90
CA LEU A 484 8.83 18.88 22.64
C LEU A 484 9.57 17.53 22.59
N TYR A 485 10.88 17.55 22.80
CA TYR A 485 11.72 16.38 22.55
C TYR A 485 11.73 15.33 23.67
N SER A 486 11.09 15.62 24.81
CA SER A 486 10.76 14.62 25.83
C SER A 486 9.43 13.88 25.58
N ARG A 487 8.71 14.17 24.48
CA ARG A 487 7.44 13.54 24.12
C ARG A 487 7.67 12.10 23.61
N LYS A 488 7.56 11.13 24.52
CA LYS A 488 7.70 9.69 24.20
C LYS A 488 6.59 9.19 23.26
N ASP A 489 5.43 9.78 23.31
CA ASP A 489 4.29 9.48 22.42
C ASP A 489 4.53 9.94 20.95
N VAL A 490 5.33 10.99 20.75
CA VAL A 490 5.71 11.52 19.43
C VAL A 490 6.97 10.84 18.88
N PHE A 491 8.02 10.73 19.70
CA PHE A 491 9.34 10.27 19.27
C PHE A 491 9.65 8.83 19.67
N GLY A 492 8.80 8.18 20.46
CA GLY A 492 8.99 6.80 20.94
C GLY A 492 9.94 6.69 22.13
N LEU A 493 10.68 7.74 22.45
CA LEU A 493 11.61 7.85 23.58
C LEU A 493 11.79 9.33 23.95
N ASP A 494 12.34 9.60 25.15
CA ASP A 494 12.80 10.93 25.52
C ASP A 494 14.19 11.17 24.89
N LEU A 495 14.29 12.13 23.99
CA LEU A 495 15.51 12.40 23.25
C LEU A 495 16.62 13.06 24.09
N TYR A 496 16.27 13.71 25.21
CA TYR A 496 17.26 14.19 26.17
C TYR A 496 17.82 13.05 27.01
N GLU A 497 16.97 12.17 27.53
CA GLU A 497 17.42 10.94 28.23
C GLU A 497 18.28 10.05 27.31
N ALA A 498 17.94 10.00 26.03
CA ALA A 498 18.69 9.28 25.01
C ALA A 498 20.04 9.92 24.64
N GLY A 499 20.27 11.18 25.05
CA GLY A 499 21.53 11.91 24.81
C GLY A 499 21.59 12.65 23.48
N PHE A 500 20.44 12.95 22.84
CA PHE A 500 20.38 13.70 21.58
C PHE A 500 19.86 15.14 21.76
N GLY A 501 19.35 15.50 22.95
CA GLY A 501 18.71 16.78 23.19
C GLY A 501 19.56 17.99 22.80
N GLU A 502 20.80 18.07 23.29
CA GLU A 502 21.72 19.20 23.00
C GLU A 502 22.08 19.28 21.51
N GLN A 503 22.30 18.11 20.85
CA GLN A 503 22.60 18.06 19.42
C GLN A 503 21.41 18.60 18.60
N ILE A 504 20.19 18.17 18.91
CA ILE A 504 18.98 18.61 18.22
C ILE A 504 18.73 20.09 18.46
N GLU A 505 18.88 20.58 19.70
CA GLU A 505 18.78 22.02 20.00
C GLU A 505 19.77 22.86 19.19
N GLY A 506 21.01 22.40 19.06
CA GLY A 506 22.02 23.06 18.22
C GLY A 506 21.55 23.21 16.79
N MET A 507 21.01 22.12 16.22
CA MET A 507 20.47 22.11 14.85
C MET A 507 19.21 22.99 14.71
N VAL A 508 18.32 23.01 15.70
CA VAL A 508 17.16 23.90 15.72
C VAL A 508 17.61 25.36 15.68
N LYS A 509 18.60 25.76 16.48
CA LYS A 509 19.17 27.11 16.46
C LYS A 509 19.64 27.54 15.07
N GLU A 510 20.32 26.62 14.36
CA GLU A 510 20.75 26.87 12.99
C GLU A 510 19.56 27.01 12.02
N LEU A 511 18.58 26.11 12.10
CA LEU A 511 17.38 26.14 11.26
C LEU A 511 16.50 27.38 11.52
N PHE A 512 16.57 27.97 12.70
CA PHE A 512 15.84 29.17 13.11
C PHE A 512 16.59 30.48 12.84
N ALA A 513 17.80 30.43 12.28
CA ALA A 513 18.63 31.64 12.08
C ALA A 513 18.01 32.68 11.15
N GLY A 514 17.02 32.30 10.30
CA GLY A 514 16.29 33.24 9.47
C GLY A 514 16.03 32.71 8.06
N LYS A 515 15.86 33.65 7.11
CA LYS A 515 15.63 33.30 5.70
C LYS A 515 16.84 32.56 5.11
N GLY A 516 16.59 31.46 4.38
CA GLY A 516 17.62 30.63 3.77
C GLY A 516 18.30 29.66 4.74
N ALA A 517 17.93 29.69 6.02
CA ALA A 517 18.57 28.89 7.08
C ALA A 517 18.29 27.39 6.94
N VAL A 518 17.11 27.01 6.42
CA VAL A 518 16.77 25.58 6.21
C VAL A 518 17.70 24.99 5.15
N ARG A 519 17.83 25.63 4.01
CA ARG A 519 18.73 25.20 2.92
C ARG A 519 20.18 25.17 3.38
N ALA A 520 20.65 26.24 4.02
CA ALA A 520 22.03 26.34 4.46
C ALA A 520 22.39 25.26 5.50
N THR A 521 21.51 25.00 6.46
CA THR A 521 21.71 23.96 7.49
C THR A 521 21.68 22.57 6.86
N LEU A 522 20.70 22.28 5.99
CA LEU A 522 20.64 21.01 5.25
C LEU A 522 21.96 20.77 4.50
N HIS A 523 22.37 21.71 3.66
CA HIS A 523 23.61 21.62 2.88
C HIS A 523 24.84 21.37 3.78
N LYS A 524 24.99 22.13 4.87
CA LYS A 524 26.08 21.99 5.84
C LYS A 524 26.20 20.57 6.38
N TYR A 525 25.10 20.01 6.89
CA TYR A 525 25.14 18.68 7.51
C TYR A 525 25.24 17.55 6.49
N VAL A 526 24.63 17.71 5.33
CA VAL A 526 24.76 16.75 4.22
C VAL A 526 26.20 16.73 3.69
N ALA A 527 26.84 17.90 3.51
CA ALA A 527 28.22 17.96 3.02
C ALA A 527 29.24 17.41 4.04
N ALA A 528 28.98 17.57 5.33
CA ALA A 528 29.87 17.11 6.40
C ALA A 528 29.79 15.59 6.66
N ARG A 529 28.70 14.92 6.27
CA ARG A 529 28.48 13.49 6.48
C ARG A 529 28.96 12.69 5.25
#